data_6a8d4317efdd0d19f86c7b531436eb86
#
_entry.id   6a8d4317efdd0d19f86c7b531436eb86
#
_cell.length_a   1.000
_cell.length_b   1.000
_cell.length_c   1.000
_cell.angle_alpha   90.00
_cell.angle_beta   90.00
_cell.angle_gamma   90.00
#
_symmetry.space_group_name_H-M   'P 1'
#
loop_
_entity.id
_entity.type
_entity.pdbx_description
1 polymer ?
#
loop_
_entity_poly.entity_id
_entity_poly.type
_entity_poly.pdbx_seq_one_letter_code
_entity_poly.pdbx_strand_id
1 'polypeptide(L)'
;CGGGFPGIPLAIMFPEVQFHLVDSIGKKVRVAAEIANAIGLTNVRTSHSRAEEIKEKYSFVVSRAVMQLPELVKICRKNISKEQNNALPNGIICLKGGDMTAETAPFKNCREIVDVSDYFQEEFFKDKKVVYVQV
;
A
#
# COMPACT_ATOMS: atom_id res chain seq x y z
N CYS A 1 4.76 4.13 -5.93
CA CYS A 1 4.99 4.72 -4.59
C CYS A 1 5.04 6.26 -4.61
N GLY A 2 4.88 6.87 -5.76
CA GLY A 2 4.98 8.33 -5.90
C GLY A 2 6.31 8.83 -5.34
N GLY A 3 6.34 9.88 -4.56
CA GLY A 3 7.53 10.37 -3.88
C GLY A 3 7.86 9.63 -2.58
N GLY A 4 7.42 8.40 -2.42
CA GLY A 4 7.67 7.56 -1.24
C GLY A 4 6.47 7.44 -0.29
N PHE A 5 5.30 7.91 -0.67
CA PHE A 5 4.09 7.82 0.14
C PHE A 5 3.18 6.67 -0.33
N PRO A 6 2.64 5.85 0.59
CA PRO A 6 2.78 5.93 2.04
C PRO A 6 4.01 5.21 2.61
N GLY A 7 4.90 4.65 1.79
CA GLY A 7 5.99 3.79 2.21
C GLY A 7 6.98 4.44 3.18
N ILE A 8 7.46 5.64 2.89
CA ILE A 8 8.45 6.32 3.75
C ILE A 8 7.90 6.63 5.16
N PRO A 9 6.72 7.26 5.29
CA PRO A 9 6.13 7.46 6.63
C PRO A 9 5.92 6.16 7.40
N LEU A 10 5.46 5.10 6.73
CA LEU A 10 5.27 3.80 7.37
C LEU A 10 6.61 3.21 7.83
N ALA A 11 7.66 3.33 7.03
CA ALA A 11 8.98 2.85 7.41
C ALA A 11 9.55 3.58 8.62
N ILE A 12 9.26 4.87 8.76
CA ILE A 12 9.64 5.65 9.95
C ILE A 12 8.91 5.13 11.19
N MET A 13 7.60 4.89 11.07
CA MET A 13 6.76 4.46 12.19
C MET A 13 6.99 2.99 12.59
N PHE A 14 7.39 2.15 11.64
CA PHE A 14 7.59 0.73 11.84
C PHE A 14 9.01 0.31 11.48
N PRO A 15 10.01 0.69 12.29
CA PRO A 15 11.43 0.46 11.97
C PRO A 15 11.82 -1.02 11.88
N GLU A 16 11.03 -1.92 12.47
CA GLU A 16 11.27 -3.37 12.44
C GLU A 16 10.70 -4.06 11.19
N VAL A 17 9.90 -3.34 10.40
CA VAL A 17 9.27 -3.85 9.18
C VAL A 17 10.13 -3.49 7.97
N GLN A 18 10.30 -4.44 7.05
CA GLN A 18 10.99 -4.21 5.79
C GLN A 18 10.03 -3.71 4.73
N PHE A 19 10.39 -2.61 4.07
CA PHE A 19 9.58 -1.99 3.02
C PHE A 19 10.29 -2.04 1.69
N HIS A 20 9.55 -2.45 0.66
CA HIS A 20 10.02 -2.44 -0.72
C HIS A 20 9.13 -1.48 -1.52
N LEU A 21 9.67 -0.33 -1.89
CA LEU A 21 8.97 0.71 -2.64
C LEU A 21 9.22 0.50 -4.13
N VAL A 22 8.14 0.35 -4.89
CA VAL A 22 8.18 0.05 -6.32
C VAL A 22 7.41 1.13 -7.09
N ASP A 23 7.99 1.64 -8.14
CA ASP A 23 7.33 2.56 -9.08
C ASP A 23 7.90 2.36 -10.48
N SER A 24 7.05 2.52 -11.48
CA SER A 24 7.45 2.44 -12.88
C SER A 24 8.15 3.72 -13.39
N ILE A 25 8.10 4.79 -12.63
CA ILE A 25 8.72 6.07 -12.98
C ILE A 25 10.02 6.22 -12.20
N GLY A 26 11.15 6.13 -12.90
CA GLY A 26 12.49 6.14 -12.30
C GLY A 26 12.77 7.40 -11.47
N LYS A 27 12.30 8.56 -11.91
CA LYS A 27 12.46 9.82 -11.18
C LYS A 27 11.80 9.77 -9.79
N LYS A 28 10.61 9.16 -9.68
CA LYS A 28 9.90 8.99 -8.40
C LYS A 28 10.63 8.02 -7.48
N VAL A 29 11.15 6.93 -8.02
CA VAL A 29 11.96 5.97 -7.27
C VAL A 29 13.20 6.63 -6.72
N ARG A 30 13.88 7.44 -7.53
CA ARG A 30 15.08 8.16 -7.12
C ARG A 30 14.78 9.12 -5.96
N VAL A 31 13.70 9.88 -6.04
CA VAL A 31 13.29 10.79 -4.96
C VAL A 31 13.04 10.02 -3.66
N ALA A 32 12.31 8.91 -3.73
CA ALA A 32 12.05 8.07 -2.55
C ALA A 32 13.34 7.52 -1.95
N ALA A 33 14.27 7.05 -2.79
CA ALA A 33 15.56 6.53 -2.35
C ALA A 33 16.42 7.61 -1.68
N GLU A 34 16.46 8.82 -2.26
CA GLU A 34 17.21 9.95 -1.70
C GLU A 34 16.65 10.39 -0.36
N ILE A 35 15.33 10.45 -0.21
CA ILE A 35 14.69 10.78 1.07
C ILE A 35 15.01 9.73 2.13
N ALA A 36 14.84 8.45 1.81
CA ALA A 36 15.12 7.36 2.74
C ALA A 36 16.58 7.40 3.23
N ASN A 37 17.51 7.64 2.30
CA ASN A 37 18.92 7.75 2.62
C ASN A 37 19.22 8.99 3.48
N ALA A 38 18.65 10.15 3.13
CA ALA A 38 18.88 11.41 3.84
C ALA A 38 18.42 11.36 5.29
N ILE A 39 17.33 10.65 5.59
CA ILE A 39 16.81 10.51 6.96
C ILE A 39 17.31 9.25 7.67
N GLY A 40 18.21 8.49 7.04
CA GLY A 40 18.86 7.34 7.65
C GLY A 40 18.00 6.10 7.81
N LEU A 41 17.00 5.89 6.95
CA LEU A 41 16.17 4.66 6.98
C LEU A 41 16.98 3.46 6.49
N THR A 42 17.00 2.40 7.29
CA THR A 42 17.69 1.14 6.98
C THR A 42 16.74 0.02 6.56
N ASN A 43 15.43 0.23 6.68
CA ASN A 43 14.39 -0.75 6.40
C ASN A 43 13.63 -0.48 5.09
N VAL A 44 14.20 0.30 4.18
CA VAL A 44 13.60 0.65 2.89
C VAL A 44 14.50 0.19 1.75
N ARG A 45 13.91 -0.50 0.80
CA ARG A 45 14.51 -0.85 -0.48
C ARG A 45 13.63 -0.29 -1.59
N THR A 46 14.23 0.18 -2.67
CA THR A 46 13.51 0.77 -3.79
C THR A 46 13.81 0.01 -5.08
N SER A 47 12.84 -0.06 -5.98
CA SER A 47 13.00 -0.67 -7.30
C SER A 47 12.27 0.15 -8.36
N HIS A 48 12.96 0.45 -9.45
CA HIS A 48 12.39 1.01 -10.66
C HIS A 48 11.84 -0.15 -11.50
N SER A 49 10.56 -0.45 -11.35
CA SER A 49 9.91 -1.58 -12.00
C SER A 49 8.41 -1.40 -12.03
N ARG A 50 7.74 -2.13 -12.89
CA ARG A 50 6.28 -2.28 -12.84
C ARG A 50 5.92 -3.32 -11.78
N ALA A 51 4.78 -3.12 -11.12
CA ALA A 51 4.31 -4.05 -10.08
C ALA A 51 4.16 -5.48 -10.64
N GLU A 52 3.73 -5.62 -11.89
CA GLU A 52 3.54 -6.91 -12.56
C GLU A 52 4.85 -7.70 -12.71
N GLU A 53 5.99 -7.03 -12.74
CA GLU A 53 7.30 -7.64 -12.90
C GLU A 53 7.91 -8.15 -11.60
N ILE A 54 7.39 -7.68 -10.46
CA ILE A 54 7.87 -8.11 -9.14
C ILE A 54 7.45 -9.54 -8.90
N LYS A 55 8.41 -10.39 -8.51
CA LYS A 55 8.19 -11.82 -8.24
C LYS A 55 8.23 -12.16 -6.76
N GLU A 56 8.74 -11.27 -5.94
CA GLU A 56 8.88 -11.48 -4.50
C GLU A 56 7.53 -11.50 -3.80
N LYS A 57 7.49 -12.12 -2.63
CA LYS A 57 6.30 -12.24 -1.80
C LYS A 57 6.42 -11.40 -0.55
N TYR A 58 5.31 -10.85 -0.13
CA TYR A 58 5.21 -9.93 1.01
C TYR A 58 4.01 -10.31 1.87
N SER A 59 4.03 -9.89 3.13
CA SER A 59 2.86 -10.02 4.00
C SER A 59 1.74 -9.09 3.53
N PHE A 60 2.09 -7.86 3.14
CA PHE A 60 1.10 -6.87 2.70
C PHE A 60 1.61 -6.12 1.47
N VAL A 61 0.66 -5.73 0.63
CA VAL A 61 0.86 -4.73 -0.41
C VAL A 61 0.07 -3.49 -0.03
N VAL A 62 0.74 -2.35 -0.01
CA VAL A 62 0.11 -1.06 0.32
C VAL A 62 0.13 -0.16 -0.91
N SER A 63 -1.00 0.43 -1.24
CA SER A 63 -1.14 1.29 -2.41
C SER A 63 -1.99 2.52 -2.08
N ARG A 64 -1.75 3.60 -2.82
CA ARG A 64 -2.53 4.83 -2.73
C ARG A 64 -3.06 5.20 -4.12
N ALA A 65 -4.38 5.06 -4.31
CA ALA A 65 -5.13 5.56 -5.47
C ALA A 65 -4.47 5.32 -6.85
N VAL A 66 -3.89 4.14 -7.07
CA VAL A 66 -3.18 3.85 -8.33
C VAL A 66 -4.14 3.36 -9.41
N MET A 67 -5.05 2.46 -9.06
CA MET A 67 -5.97 1.82 -9.99
C MET A 67 -7.19 1.28 -9.24
N GLN A 68 -8.16 0.75 -9.98
CA GLN A 68 -9.33 0.09 -9.37
C GLN A 68 -8.90 -1.12 -8.55
N LEU A 69 -9.57 -1.36 -7.43
CA LEU A 69 -9.21 -2.41 -6.49
C LEU A 69 -9.19 -3.81 -7.12
N PRO A 70 -10.18 -4.23 -7.94
CA PRO A 70 -10.13 -5.54 -8.57
C PRO A 70 -8.88 -5.73 -9.45
N GLU A 71 -8.47 -4.69 -10.16
CA GLU A 71 -7.27 -4.72 -10.98
C GLU A 71 -6.01 -4.84 -10.14
N LEU A 72 -5.93 -4.07 -9.07
CA LEU A 72 -4.81 -4.13 -8.13
C LEU A 72 -4.69 -5.52 -7.50
N VAL A 73 -5.80 -6.10 -7.05
CA VAL A 73 -5.82 -7.46 -6.50
C VAL A 73 -5.33 -8.47 -7.53
N LYS A 74 -5.78 -8.36 -8.77
CA LYS A 74 -5.35 -9.25 -9.85
C LYS A 74 -3.83 -9.21 -10.08
N ILE A 75 -3.24 -8.01 -10.07
CA ILE A 75 -1.81 -7.82 -10.28
C ILE A 75 -0.99 -8.30 -9.08
N CYS A 76 -1.42 -7.97 -7.86
CA CYS A 76 -0.62 -8.15 -6.66
C CYS A 76 -0.88 -9.47 -5.91
N ARG A 77 -1.91 -10.23 -6.24
CA ARG A 77 -2.24 -11.49 -5.56
C ARG A 77 -1.06 -12.44 -5.51
N LYS A 78 -0.30 -12.54 -6.59
CA LYS A 78 0.89 -13.39 -6.66
C LYS A 78 1.99 -12.99 -5.68
N ASN A 79 1.99 -11.73 -5.23
CA ASN A 79 2.98 -11.17 -4.33
C ASN A 79 2.60 -11.26 -2.85
N ILE A 80 1.42 -11.79 -2.54
CA ILE A 80 0.99 -11.97 -1.16
C ILE A 80 1.43 -13.36 -0.67
N SER A 81 2.21 -13.37 0.40
CA SER A 81 2.67 -14.62 1.03
C SER A 81 1.51 -15.37 1.67
N LYS A 82 1.57 -16.69 1.61
CA LYS A 82 0.62 -17.58 2.31
C LYS A 82 1.00 -17.79 3.77
N GLU A 83 2.23 -17.46 4.17
CA GLU A 83 2.66 -17.52 5.55
C GLU A 83 2.05 -16.37 6.34
N GLN A 84 1.27 -16.71 7.36
CA GLN A 84 0.57 -15.75 8.21
C GLN A 84 1.36 -15.50 9.49
N ASN A 85 2.11 -14.40 9.53
CA ASN A 85 2.98 -14.05 10.66
C ASN A 85 2.43 -12.91 11.51
N ASN A 86 1.30 -12.34 11.14
CA ASN A 86 0.70 -11.18 11.80
C ASN A 86 -0.73 -11.49 12.26
N ALA A 87 -1.21 -10.73 13.23
CA ALA A 87 -2.59 -10.85 13.70
C ALA A 87 -3.60 -10.56 12.60
N LEU A 88 -3.33 -9.56 11.77
CA LEU A 88 -4.10 -9.29 10.56
C LEU A 88 -3.68 -10.25 9.45
N PRO A 89 -4.59 -11.00 8.82
CA PRO A 89 -4.26 -11.85 7.69
C PRO A 89 -3.63 -11.07 6.54
N ASN A 90 -2.68 -11.70 5.84
CA ASN A 90 -1.99 -11.06 4.73
C ASN A 90 -2.96 -10.59 3.65
N GLY A 91 -2.69 -9.45 3.08
CA GLY A 91 -3.58 -8.88 2.09
C GLY A 91 -3.10 -7.55 1.52
N ILE A 92 -4.05 -6.82 0.96
CA ILE A 92 -3.82 -5.54 0.29
C ILE A 92 -4.48 -4.44 1.10
N ILE A 93 -3.75 -3.35 1.33
CA ILE A 93 -4.23 -2.16 2.02
C ILE A 93 -4.16 -0.99 1.05
N CYS A 94 -5.30 -0.34 0.80
CA CYS A 94 -5.38 0.78 -0.13
C CYS A 94 -5.90 2.03 0.55
N LEU A 95 -5.32 3.17 0.19
CA LEU A 95 -5.86 4.48 0.52
C LEU A 95 -6.71 4.94 -0.66
N LYS A 96 -7.99 5.13 -0.44
CA LYS A 96 -8.99 5.43 -1.46
C LYS A 96 -9.83 6.66 -1.10
N GLY A 97 -10.56 7.19 -2.07
CA GLY A 97 -11.51 8.28 -1.87
C GLY A 97 -12.84 7.97 -2.53
N GLY A 98 -13.91 8.58 -2.00
CA GLY A 98 -15.25 8.45 -2.54
C GLY A 98 -16.00 7.21 -2.10
N ASP A 99 -17.07 6.90 -2.83
CA ASP A 99 -17.89 5.72 -2.55
C ASP A 99 -17.20 4.45 -3.07
N MET A 100 -16.92 3.53 -2.18
CA MET A 100 -16.21 2.29 -2.47
C MET A 100 -17.14 1.08 -2.66
N THR A 101 -18.46 1.28 -2.66
CA THR A 101 -19.44 0.17 -2.73
C THR A 101 -19.26 -0.70 -3.96
N ALA A 102 -19.22 -0.09 -5.15
CA ALA A 102 -19.08 -0.82 -6.41
C ALA A 102 -17.69 -1.46 -6.57
N GLU A 103 -16.64 -0.71 -6.23
CA GLU A 103 -15.26 -1.16 -6.39
C GLU A 103 -14.93 -2.33 -5.45
N THR A 104 -15.52 -2.35 -4.26
CA THR A 104 -15.26 -3.39 -3.25
C THR A 104 -16.27 -4.52 -3.25
N ALA A 105 -17.31 -4.45 -4.07
CA ALA A 105 -18.36 -5.48 -4.13
C ALA A 105 -17.83 -6.91 -4.35
N PRO A 106 -16.83 -7.16 -5.23
CA PRO A 106 -16.27 -8.50 -5.39
C PRO A 106 -15.59 -9.06 -4.14
N PHE A 107 -15.28 -8.21 -3.16
CA PHE A 107 -14.54 -8.57 -1.94
C PHE A 107 -15.38 -8.48 -0.68
N LYS A 108 -16.70 -8.46 -0.82
CA LYS A 108 -17.65 -8.24 0.29
C LYS A 108 -17.38 -9.10 1.53
N ASN A 109 -16.95 -10.34 1.34
CA ASN A 109 -16.73 -11.30 2.43
C ASN A 109 -15.30 -11.30 2.99
N CYS A 110 -14.39 -10.54 2.39
CA CYS A 110 -12.98 -10.55 2.77
C CYS A 110 -12.37 -9.14 2.82
N ARG A 111 -13.20 -8.12 3.02
CA ARG A 111 -12.76 -6.72 3.07
C ARG A 111 -13.18 -6.03 4.35
N GLU A 112 -12.42 -4.99 4.68
CA GLU A 112 -12.77 -4.03 5.72
C GLU A 112 -12.55 -2.62 5.16
N ILE A 113 -13.50 -1.72 5.42
CA ILE A 113 -13.42 -0.32 5.00
C ILE A 113 -13.47 0.54 6.26
N VAL A 114 -12.45 1.39 6.41
CA VAL A 114 -12.35 2.33 7.53
C VAL A 114 -12.41 3.75 6.99
N ASP A 115 -13.34 4.54 7.52
CA ASP A 115 -13.44 5.95 7.18
C ASP A 115 -12.35 6.73 7.92
N VAL A 116 -11.51 7.45 7.18
CA VAL A 116 -10.44 8.27 7.76
C VAL A 116 -11.02 9.41 8.58
N SER A 117 -12.22 9.89 8.21
CA SER A 117 -12.94 10.92 8.96
C SER A 117 -13.33 10.53 10.39
N ASP A 118 -13.31 9.24 10.72
CA ASP A 118 -13.52 8.77 12.09
C ASP A 118 -12.33 9.10 13.02
N TYR A 119 -11.18 9.42 12.46
CA TYR A 119 -9.94 9.71 13.18
C TYR A 119 -9.43 11.12 12.97
N PHE A 120 -9.75 11.75 11.83
CA PHE A 120 -9.29 13.08 11.45
C PHE A 120 -10.46 13.91 10.97
N GLN A 121 -10.58 15.14 11.49
CA GLN A 121 -11.75 16.00 11.26
C GLN A 121 -11.56 17.02 10.14
N GLU A 122 -10.37 17.12 9.56
CA GLU A 122 -10.10 18.04 8.46
C GLU A 122 -10.99 17.70 7.24
N GLU A 123 -11.47 18.71 6.56
CA GLU A 123 -12.35 18.58 5.39
C GLU A 123 -11.77 17.66 4.31
N PHE A 124 -10.46 17.67 4.15
CA PHE A 124 -9.74 16.82 3.19
C PHE A 124 -10.03 15.32 3.42
N PHE A 125 -10.21 14.88 4.66
CA PHE A 125 -10.38 13.47 4.99
C PHE A 125 -11.82 12.98 4.96
N LYS A 126 -12.78 13.87 4.64
CA LYS A 126 -14.21 13.57 4.71
C LYS A 126 -14.63 12.39 3.85
N ASP A 127 -14.03 12.26 2.67
CA ASP A 127 -14.31 11.17 1.71
C ASP A 127 -13.19 10.14 1.61
N LYS A 128 -12.16 10.21 2.47
CA LYS A 128 -11.02 9.30 2.42
C LYS A 128 -11.27 8.03 3.22
N LYS A 129 -10.81 6.91 2.67
CA LYS A 129 -11.00 5.59 3.26
C LYS A 129 -9.72 4.76 3.18
N VAL A 130 -9.54 3.91 4.18
CA VAL A 130 -8.58 2.82 4.14
C VAL A 130 -9.35 1.55 3.83
N VAL A 131 -9.01 0.88 2.76
CA VAL A 131 -9.64 -0.37 2.34
C VAL A 131 -8.63 -1.50 2.48
N TYR A 132 -8.99 -2.51 3.26
CA TYR A 132 -8.21 -3.73 3.41
C TYR A 132 -8.94 -4.89 2.74
N VAL A 133 -8.20 -5.71 1.99
CA VAL A 133 -8.74 -6.93 1.38
C VAL A 133 -7.81 -8.09 1.72
N GLN A 134 -8.36 -9.11 2.35
CA GLN A 134 -7.65 -10.37 2.56
C GLN A 134 -7.54 -11.12 1.23
N VAL A 135 -6.36 -11.55 0.92
CA VAL A 135 -6.07 -12.21 -0.36
C VAL A 135 -5.53 -13.61 -0.17
#